data_d5a1c9ea7edb4c1a8b190741a3f19f31
#
_entry.id   d5a1c9ea7edb4c1a8b190741a3f19f31
#
_cell.length_a   1.000
_cell.length_b   1.000
_cell.length_c   1.000
_cell.angle_alpha   90.00
_cell.angle_beta   90.00
_cell.angle_gamma   90.00
#
_symmetry.space_group_name_H-M   'P 1'
#
loop_
_entity.id
_entity.type
_entity.pdbx_description
1 polymer ?
#
loop_
_entity_poly.entity_id
_entity_poly.type
_entity_poly.pdbx_seq_one_letter_code
_entity_poly.pdbx_strand_id
1 'polypeptide(L)'
;DIDVHDWRLGPTEVEQHRVPVTSAVRTWLDIARLRPLSDGLAVGDALLRSRVGISAEIRTSIDARGSIRGIRRARLAADHIDGARETPLESGSWAYFVEHRVALPAMQHEIRSRDGRFVGRVDFWWRHAGVVGECDGRLKYTDRADLYAEKRREDALRELGFTVVRWGWQDLRGEALAQRLRRVLA
;
A
#
# COMPACT_ATOMS: atom_id res chain seq x y z
N ASP A 1 -8.45 18.01 -17.51
CA ASP A 1 -7.35 17.71 -18.46
C ASP A 1 -7.37 16.23 -18.76
N ILE A 2 -7.22 15.86 -20.02
CA ILE A 2 -7.14 14.47 -20.49
C ILE A 2 -5.73 14.28 -21.06
N ASP A 3 -4.98 13.31 -20.51
CA ASP A 3 -3.70 12.90 -21.06
C ASP A 3 -3.94 11.88 -22.18
N VAL A 4 -3.52 12.21 -23.38
CA VAL A 4 -3.64 11.34 -24.56
C VAL A 4 -2.31 10.66 -24.83
N HIS A 5 -2.33 9.33 -24.94
CA HIS A 5 -1.17 8.53 -25.27
C HIS A 5 -1.43 7.73 -26.55
N ASP A 6 -0.56 7.87 -27.55
CA ASP A 6 -0.59 7.07 -28.78
C ASP A 6 0.32 5.86 -28.60
N TRP A 7 -0.21 4.79 -28.04
CA TRP A 7 0.51 3.53 -27.83
C TRP A 7 -0.17 2.37 -28.55
N ARG A 8 0.65 1.57 -29.22
CA ARG A 8 0.16 0.33 -29.84
C ARG A 8 -0.32 -0.62 -28.75
N LEU A 9 -1.56 -1.11 -28.89
CA LEU A 9 -2.19 -2.09 -28.01
C LEU A 9 -2.22 -3.45 -28.73
N GLY A 10 -1.81 -4.51 -28.03
CA GLY A 10 -2.00 -5.88 -28.47
C GLY A 10 -3.46 -6.35 -28.30
N PRO A 11 -3.85 -7.44 -28.99
CA PRO A 11 -5.23 -7.94 -28.92
C PRO A 11 -5.71 -8.29 -27.50
N THR A 12 -4.80 -8.75 -26.62
CA THR A 12 -5.11 -9.11 -25.23
C THR A 12 -5.09 -7.92 -24.27
N GLU A 13 -4.75 -6.74 -24.75
CA GLU A 13 -4.64 -5.53 -23.95
C GLU A 13 -5.88 -4.65 -24.04
N VAL A 14 -6.88 -5.05 -24.81
CA VAL A 14 -8.14 -4.34 -25.00
C VAL A 14 -9.28 -5.28 -24.65
N GLU A 15 -10.14 -4.83 -23.76
CA GLU A 15 -11.39 -5.48 -23.42
C GLU A 15 -12.54 -4.80 -24.19
N GLN A 16 -13.41 -5.62 -24.80
CA GLN A 16 -14.54 -5.13 -25.58
C GLN A 16 -15.74 -4.92 -24.66
N HIS A 17 -16.03 -3.67 -24.39
CA HIS A 17 -17.25 -3.20 -23.74
C HIS A 17 -18.04 -2.32 -24.70
N ARG A 18 -19.01 -1.56 -24.21
CA ARG A 18 -19.71 -0.54 -25.02
C ARG A 18 -18.72 0.45 -25.65
N VAL A 19 -17.66 0.77 -24.94
CA VAL A 19 -16.47 1.48 -25.43
C VAL A 19 -15.27 0.59 -25.17
N PRO A 20 -14.38 0.36 -26.15
CA PRO A 20 -13.15 -0.40 -25.92
C PRO A 20 -12.31 0.25 -24.81
N VAL A 21 -11.85 -0.57 -23.86
CA VAL A 21 -11.01 -0.12 -22.74
C VAL A 21 -9.76 -0.99 -22.65
N THR A 22 -8.70 -0.47 -22.07
CA THR A 22 -7.50 -1.27 -21.79
C THR A 22 -7.81 -2.32 -20.72
N SER A 23 -7.22 -3.51 -20.85
CA SER A 23 -7.32 -4.55 -19.83
C SER A 23 -6.76 -4.04 -18.50
N ALA A 24 -7.21 -4.65 -17.40
CA ALA A 24 -6.79 -4.27 -16.05
C ALA A 24 -5.26 -4.33 -15.88
N VAL A 25 -4.60 -5.35 -16.41
CA VAL A 25 -3.14 -5.49 -16.38
C VAL A 25 -2.47 -4.39 -17.21
N ARG A 26 -3.02 -4.08 -18.39
CA ARG A 26 -2.48 -3.00 -19.23
C ARG A 26 -2.62 -1.64 -18.55
N THR A 27 -3.78 -1.35 -17.99
CA THR A 27 -4.03 -0.11 -17.22
C THR A 27 -3.03 0.01 -16.06
N TRP A 28 -2.85 -1.06 -15.30
CA TRP A 28 -1.87 -1.09 -14.22
C TRP A 28 -0.45 -0.81 -14.73
N LEU A 29 -0.03 -1.46 -15.81
CA LEU A 29 1.31 -1.31 -16.37
C LEU A 29 1.58 0.15 -16.77
N ASP A 30 0.62 0.80 -17.39
CA ASP A 30 0.76 2.19 -17.81
C ASP A 30 0.85 3.14 -16.61
N ILE A 31 0.06 2.93 -15.57
CA ILE A 31 0.13 3.67 -14.30
C ILE A 31 1.49 3.43 -13.64
N ALA A 32 1.89 2.17 -13.45
CA ALA A 32 3.13 1.82 -12.77
C ALA A 32 4.39 2.35 -13.49
N ARG A 33 4.34 2.54 -14.81
CA ARG A 33 5.43 3.12 -15.59
C ARG A 33 5.54 4.63 -15.49
N LEU A 34 4.40 5.32 -15.45
CA LEU A 34 4.33 6.77 -15.69
C LEU A 34 4.03 7.59 -14.43
N ARG A 35 3.39 6.97 -13.46
CA ARG A 35 2.96 7.64 -12.23
C ARG A 35 3.93 7.33 -11.07
N PRO A 36 3.81 8.01 -9.92
CA PRO A 36 4.54 7.66 -8.70
C PRO A 36 4.39 6.19 -8.31
N LEU A 37 5.34 5.66 -7.56
CA LEU A 37 5.29 4.27 -7.07
C LEU A 37 4.00 4.00 -6.29
N SER A 38 3.56 4.94 -5.47
CA SER A 38 2.31 4.87 -4.71
C SER A 38 1.08 4.54 -5.55
N ASP A 39 0.97 5.14 -6.75
CA ASP A 39 -0.16 4.91 -7.65
C ASP A 39 -0.10 3.48 -8.22
N GLY A 40 1.11 3.04 -8.63
CA GLY A 40 1.35 1.68 -9.11
C GLY A 40 1.04 0.63 -8.06
N LEU A 41 1.40 0.88 -6.78
CA LEU A 41 1.06 -0.02 -5.68
C LEU A 41 -0.43 -0.02 -5.40
N ALA A 42 -1.08 1.14 -5.27
CA ALA A 42 -2.50 1.22 -4.95
C ALA A 42 -3.38 0.46 -5.96
N VAL A 43 -3.09 0.62 -7.26
CA VAL A 43 -3.82 -0.10 -8.32
C VAL A 43 -3.46 -1.58 -8.32
N GLY A 44 -2.18 -1.94 -8.16
CA GLY A 44 -1.72 -3.34 -8.11
C GLY A 44 -2.30 -4.12 -6.93
N ASP A 45 -2.31 -3.52 -5.76
CA ASP A 45 -2.90 -4.09 -4.54
C ASP A 45 -4.41 -4.33 -4.70
N ALA A 46 -5.11 -3.36 -5.28
CA ALA A 46 -6.53 -3.51 -5.59
C ALA A 46 -6.80 -4.64 -6.61
N LEU A 47 -5.94 -4.79 -7.62
CA LEU A 47 -6.05 -5.88 -8.58
C LEU A 47 -5.81 -7.24 -7.93
N LEU A 48 -4.80 -7.36 -7.05
CA LEU A 48 -4.53 -8.60 -6.32
C LEU A 48 -5.70 -9.01 -5.43
N ARG A 49 -6.40 -8.06 -4.82
CA ARG A 49 -7.62 -8.33 -4.02
C ARG A 49 -8.80 -8.76 -4.89
N SER A 50 -8.90 -8.22 -6.09
CA SER A 50 -10.06 -8.45 -6.96
C SER A 50 -9.97 -9.72 -7.77
N ARG A 51 -8.75 -10.24 -8.04
CA ARG A 51 -8.55 -11.35 -8.99
C ARG A 51 -7.36 -12.23 -8.63
N VAL A 52 -7.65 -13.52 -8.46
CA VAL A 52 -6.62 -14.56 -8.26
C VAL A 52 -5.78 -14.73 -9.54
N GLY A 53 -4.46 -14.88 -9.38
CA GLY A 53 -3.53 -15.15 -10.49
C GLY A 53 -3.05 -13.91 -11.26
N ILE A 54 -3.57 -12.72 -10.98
CA ILE A 54 -3.23 -11.48 -11.70
C ILE A 54 -1.73 -11.14 -11.61
N SER A 55 -1.04 -11.57 -10.56
CA SER A 55 0.40 -11.31 -10.37
C SER A 55 1.25 -11.95 -11.48
N ALA A 56 0.89 -13.15 -11.93
CA ALA A 56 1.58 -13.82 -13.02
C ALA A 56 1.36 -13.07 -14.36
N GLU A 57 0.15 -12.61 -14.62
CA GLU A 57 -0.18 -11.81 -15.80
C GLU A 57 0.58 -10.47 -15.82
N ILE A 58 0.69 -9.82 -14.66
CA ILE A 58 1.48 -8.59 -14.48
C ILE A 58 2.95 -8.84 -14.86
N ARG A 59 3.57 -9.88 -14.33
CA ARG A 59 4.97 -10.23 -14.64
C ARG A 59 5.15 -10.54 -16.12
N THR A 60 4.29 -11.36 -16.70
CA THR A 60 4.31 -11.67 -18.13
C THR A 60 4.18 -10.40 -19.00
N SER A 61 3.28 -9.48 -18.61
CA SER A 61 3.11 -8.21 -19.33
C SER A 61 4.35 -7.31 -19.25
N ILE A 62 5.05 -7.28 -18.12
CA ILE A 62 6.33 -6.56 -17.97
C ILE A 62 7.41 -7.16 -18.87
N ASP A 63 7.56 -8.49 -18.86
CA ASP A 63 8.62 -9.20 -19.58
C ASP A 63 8.44 -9.07 -21.09
N ALA A 64 7.19 -9.09 -21.56
CA ALA A 64 6.86 -8.89 -22.97
C ALA A 64 7.24 -7.51 -23.53
N ARG A 65 7.51 -6.51 -22.67
CA ARG A 65 7.75 -5.11 -23.08
C ARG A 65 9.21 -4.77 -23.32
N GLY A 66 10.15 -5.62 -22.94
CA GLY A 66 11.57 -5.34 -23.11
C GLY A 66 12.00 -4.02 -22.42
N SER A 67 12.74 -3.17 -23.14
CA SER A 67 13.25 -1.91 -22.64
C SER A 67 12.41 -0.73 -23.12
N ILE A 68 11.40 -0.34 -22.36
CA ILE A 68 10.57 0.84 -22.62
C ILE A 68 10.66 1.84 -21.47
N ARG A 69 10.29 3.08 -21.75
CA ARG A 69 10.27 4.16 -20.71
C ARG A 69 9.44 3.73 -19.49
N GLY A 70 10.05 3.84 -18.32
CA GLY A 70 9.40 3.56 -17.04
C GLY A 70 9.28 2.10 -16.64
N ILE A 71 9.77 1.14 -17.46
CA ILE A 71 9.65 -0.30 -17.16
C ILE A 71 10.33 -0.70 -15.84
N ARG A 72 11.42 -0.02 -15.46
CA ARG A 72 12.10 -0.26 -14.17
C ARG A 72 11.18 0.08 -12.98
N ARG A 73 10.39 1.14 -13.11
CA ARG A 73 9.41 1.51 -12.07
C ARG A 73 8.27 0.50 -11.98
N ALA A 74 7.78 0.01 -13.13
CA ALA A 74 6.78 -1.04 -13.14
C ALA A 74 7.29 -2.35 -12.53
N ARG A 75 8.54 -2.73 -12.77
CA ARG A 75 9.18 -3.88 -12.10
C ARG A 75 9.25 -3.67 -10.59
N LEU A 76 9.72 -2.52 -10.15
CA LEU A 76 9.75 -2.18 -8.71
C LEU A 76 8.34 -2.25 -8.10
N ALA A 77 7.33 -1.71 -8.77
CA ALA A 77 5.96 -1.83 -8.30
C ALA A 77 5.50 -3.29 -8.22
N ALA A 78 5.78 -4.10 -9.26
CA ALA A 78 5.43 -5.52 -9.29
C ALA A 78 6.09 -6.36 -8.18
N ASP A 79 7.27 -5.95 -7.74
CA ASP A 79 7.98 -6.61 -6.62
C ASP A 79 7.38 -6.25 -5.25
N HIS A 80 6.58 -5.18 -5.20
CA HIS A 80 6.03 -4.67 -3.96
C HIS A 80 4.50 -4.66 -3.87
N ILE A 81 3.76 -5.04 -4.93
CA ILE A 81 2.30 -5.17 -4.84
C ILE A 81 1.91 -6.30 -3.88
N ASP A 82 0.91 -6.05 -3.04
CA ASP A 82 0.41 -7.02 -2.06
C ASP A 82 -1.07 -6.78 -1.76
N GLY A 83 -1.90 -7.82 -1.93
CA GLY A 83 -3.33 -7.74 -1.64
C GLY A 83 -3.70 -7.53 -0.16
N ALA A 84 -2.74 -7.63 0.76
CA ALA A 84 -2.98 -7.36 2.17
C ALA A 84 -3.21 -5.87 2.47
N ARG A 85 -2.72 -4.95 1.63
CA ARG A 85 -2.99 -3.52 1.79
C ARG A 85 -4.40 -3.20 1.30
N GLU A 86 -5.26 -2.78 2.22
CA GLU A 86 -6.69 -2.59 1.98
C GLU A 86 -7.04 -1.21 1.43
N THR A 87 -6.18 -0.22 1.70
CA THR A 87 -6.44 1.19 1.34
C THR A 87 -5.31 1.80 0.50
N PRO A 88 -5.61 2.83 -0.32
CA PRO A 88 -4.58 3.58 -1.03
C PRO A 88 -3.55 4.26 -0.10
N LEU A 89 -3.94 4.60 1.13
CA LEU A 89 -3.02 5.19 2.11
C LEU A 89 -2.00 4.17 2.60
N GLU A 90 -2.40 2.92 2.82
CA GLU A 90 -1.48 1.82 3.14
C GLU A 90 -0.51 1.56 1.99
N SER A 91 -1.00 1.52 0.74
CA SER A 91 -0.15 1.38 -0.46
C SER A 91 0.82 2.56 -0.60
N GLY A 92 0.35 3.79 -0.38
CA GLY A 92 1.17 5.01 -0.37
C GLY A 92 2.22 4.99 0.73
N SER A 93 1.87 4.51 1.92
CA SER A 93 2.80 4.33 3.05
C SER A 93 3.89 3.32 2.72
N TRP A 94 3.53 2.19 2.09
CA TRP A 94 4.52 1.22 1.64
C TRP A 94 5.48 1.79 0.60
N ALA A 95 4.96 2.52 -0.41
CA ALA A 95 5.79 3.22 -1.38
C ALA A 95 6.76 4.19 -0.70
N TYR A 96 6.27 4.95 0.26
CA TYR A 96 7.07 5.86 1.06
C TYR A 96 8.19 5.13 1.81
N PHE A 97 7.92 3.98 2.43
CA PHE A 97 8.96 3.20 3.13
C PHE A 97 10.05 2.71 2.16
N VAL A 98 9.67 2.23 0.98
CA VAL A 98 10.61 1.81 -0.06
C VAL A 98 11.49 2.99 -0.52
N GLU A 99 10.88 4.11 -0.87
CA GLU A 99 11.57 5.31 -1.39
C GLU A 99 12.50 5.94 -0.35
N HIS A 100 12.08 5.96 0.92
CA HIS A 100 12.86 6.52 2.02
C HIS A 100 13.72 5.49 2.77
N ARG A 101 13.80 4.24 2.28
CA ARG A 101 14.61 3.16 2.89
C ARG A 101 14.30 2.94 4.38
N VAL A 102 13.05 3.04 4.75
CA VAL A 102 12.57 2.60 6.06
C VAL A 102 12.47 1.08 6.06
N ALA A 103 12.82 0.41 7.15
CA ALA A 103 12.65 -1.03 7.28
C ALA A 103 11.19 -1.42 6.99
N LEU A 104 10.97 -2.42 6.13
CA LEU A 104 9.63 -2.84 5.77
C LEU A 104 8.98 -3.63 6.92
N PRO A 105 7.74 -3.30 7.30
CA PRO A 105 6.99 -3.98 8.36
C PRO A 105 6.28 -5.24 7.87
N ALA A 106 5.81 -6.07 8.80
CA ALA A 106 4.69 -6.97 8.53
C ALA A 106 3.39 -6.14 8.46
N MET A 107 2.43 -6.59 7.63
CA MET A 107 1.17 -5.88 7.42
C MET A 107 -0.01 -6.63 8.04
N GLN A 108 -1.07 -5.89 8.38
CA GLN A 108 -2.36 -6.42 8.82
C GLN A 108 -2.23 -7.45 9.95
N HIS A 109 -1.38 -7.13 10.96
CA HIS A 109 -1.04 -8.07 12.01
C HIS A 109 -2.03 -7.99 13.18
N GLU A 110 -2.51 -9.17 13.60
CA GLU A 110 -3.34 -9.28 14.81
C GLU A 110 -2.47 -9.23 16.07
N ILE A 111 -2.74 -8.27 16.93
CA ILE A 111 -2.13 -8.18 18.26
C ILE A 111 -3.04 -8.86 19.27
N ARG A 112 -2.42 -9.72 20.09
CA ARG A 112 -3.08 -10.41 21.20
C ARG A 112 -2.36 -10.11 22.51
N SER A 113 -3.13 -10.03 23.59
CA SER A 113 -2.61 -9.90 24.95
C SER A 113 -1.90 -11.20 25.39
N ARG A 114 -1.19 -11.14 26.51
CA ARG A 114 -0.44 -12.30 27.05
C ARG A 114 -1.34 -13.50 27.38
N ASP A 115 -2.61 -13.28 27.69
CA ASP A 115 -3.64 -14.29 27.91
C ASP A 115 -4.35 -14.74 26.62
N GLY A 116 -3.86 -14.33 25.44
CA GLY A 116 -4.34 -14.72 24.11
C GLY A 116 -5.54 -13.94 23.61
N ARG A 117 -6.07 -12.96 24.36
CA ARG A 117 -7.23 -12.16 23.97
C ARG A 117 -6.87 -11.22 22.82
N PHE A 118 -7.74 -11.14 21.82
CA PHE A 118 -7.57 -10.19 20.69
C PHE A 118 -7.66 -8.74 21.19
N VAL A 119 -6.67 -7.94 20.83
CA VAL A 119 -6.56 -6.52 21.15
C VAL A 119 -6.91 -5.64 19.96
N GLY A 120 -6.40 -6.02 18.79
CA GLY A 120 -6.66 -5.30 17.55
C GLY A 120 -5.83 -5.81 16.38
N ARG A 121 -6.17 -5.37 15.17
CA ARG A 121 -5.37 -5.56 13.96
C ARG A 121 -4.73 -4.22 13.63
N VAL A 122 -3.41 -4.22 13.40
CA VAL A 122 -2.63 -3.03 13.07
C VAL A 122 -2.20 -3.08 11.60
N ASP A 123 -2.14 -1.92 10.94
CA ASP A 123 -1.80 -1.86 9.53
C ASP A 123 -0.36 -2.31 9.27
N PHE A 124 0.57 -1.89 10.14
CA PHE A 124 2.00 -2.14 10.03
C PHE A 124 2.62 -2.55 11.36
N TRP A 125 3.52 -3.53 11.34
CA TRP A 125 4.18 -4.02 12.54
C TRP A 125 5.68 -4.29 12.33
N TRP A 126 6.51 -3.57 13.04
CA TRP A 126 7.96 -3.81 13.14
C TRP A 126 8.26 -4.63 14.39
N ARG A 127 8.23 -5.94 14.22
CA ARG A 127 8.36 -6.89 15.33
C ARG A 127 9.61 -6.68 16.16
N HIS A 128 10.76 -6.46 15.50
CA HIS A 128 12.06 -6.32 16.16
C HIS A 128 12.15 -5.12 17.09
N ALA A 129 11.39 -4.07 16.82
CA ALA A 129 11.38 -2.83 17.57
C ALA A 129 10.16 -2.66 18.50
N GLY A 130 9.19 -3.59 18.46
CA GLY A 130 7.93 -3.43 19.19
C GLY A 130 7.13 -2.20 18.75
N VAL A 131 7.25 -1.83 17.46
CA VAL A 131 6.57 -0.65 16.90
C VAL A 131 5.40 -1.09 16.05
N VAL A 132 4.27 -0.45 16.26
CA VAL A 132 3.08 -0.58 15.40
C VAL A 132 2.81 0.74 14.70
N GLY A 133 2.44 0.66 13.42
CA GLY A 133 2.10 1.78 12.57
C GLY A 133 0.63 1.73 12.16
N GLU A 134 -0.03 2.85 12.21
CA GLU A 134 -1.42 3.01 11.77
C GLU A 134 -1.53 4.21 10.86
N CYS A 135 -2.04 3.98 9.66
CA CYS A 135 -2.30 5.05 8.73
C CYS A 135 -3.76 5.47 8.80
N ASP A 136 -3.98 6.65 9.36
CA ASP A 136 -5.32 7.19 9.57
C ASP A 136 -5.70 8.12 8.40
N GLY A 137 -6.53 7.61 7.51
CA GLY A 137 -7.16 8.40 6.46
C GLY A 137 -8.36 9.13 7.01
N ARG A 138 -8.17 10.14 7.88
CA ARG A 138 -9.21 11.05 8.39
C ARG A 138 -10.63 10.46 8.30
N LEU A 139 -10.83 9.32 8.94
CA LEU A 139 -12.19 8.88 9.22
C LEU A 139 -12.77 9.94 10.17
N LYS A 140 -13.76 10.65 9.69
CA LYS A 140 -14.62 11.46 10.55
C LYS A 140 -15.19 10.45 11.54
N TYR A 141 -14.67 10.46 12.76
CA TYR A 141 -15.33 9.77 13.86
C TYR A 141 -16.72 10.35 13.95
N THR A 142 -17.70 9.59 13.49
CA THR A 142 -19.09 10.04 13.42
C THR A 142 -19.77 9.92 14.79
N ASP A 143 -19.16 9.15 15.72
CA ASP A 143 -19.72 8.93 17.05
C ASP A 143 -18.64 9.00 18.15
N ARG A 144 -19.03 9.49 19.34
CA ARG A 144 -18.21 9.49 20.56
C ARG A 144 -17.83 8.07 21.00
N ALA A 145 -18.67 7.09 20.73
CA ALA A 145 -18.43 5.70 21.10
C ALA A 145 -17.23 5.12 20.33
N ASP A 146 -17.10 5.42 19.03
CA ASP A 146 -15.98 4.97 18.18
C ASP A 146 -14.66 5.58 18.65
N LEU A 147 -14.68 6.86 19.03
CA LEU A 147 -13.50 7.55 19.57
C LEU A 147 -13.02 6.93 20.89
N TYR A 148 -13.97 6.50 21.73
CA TYR A 148 -13.67 5.88 23.01
C TYR A 148 -13.12 4.46 22.84
N ALA A 149 -13.66 3.69 21.89
CA ALA A 149 -13.20 2.36 21.55
C ALA A 149 -11.76 2.40 20.99
N GLU A 150 -11.49 3.37 20.10
CA GLU A 150 -10.17 3.57 19.52
C GLU A 150 -9.12 3.96 20.57
N LYS A 151 -9.46 4.88 21.47
CA LYS A 151 -8.58 5.25 22.58
C LYS A 151 -8.25 4.07 23.48
N ARG A 152 -9.26 3.25 23.82
CA ARG A 152 -9.03 2.05 24.64
C ARG A 152 -8.13 1.02 23.92
N ARG A 153 -8.27 0.88 22.60
CA ARG A 153 -7.42 0.02 21.80
C ARG A 153 -5.97 0.51 21.81
N GLU A 154 -5.76 1.81 21.64
CA GLU A 154 -4.42 2.40 21.70
C GLU A 154 -3.79 2.24 23.09
N ASP A 155 -4.55 2.49 24.18
CA ASP A 155 -4.08 2.29 25.53
C ASP A 155 -3.66 0.83 25.77
N ALA A 156 -4.46 -0.13 25.31
CA ALA A 156 -4.13 -1.55 25.41
C ALA A 156 -2.85 -1.95 24.62
N LEU A 157 -2.62 -1.36 23.46
CA LEU A 157 -1.37 -1.56 22.71
C LEU A 157 -0.16 -1.02 23.49
N ARG A 158 -0.30 0.15 24.09
CA ARG A 158 0.76 0.76 24.92
C ARG A 158 1.04 -0.03 26.20
N GLU A 159 0.02 -0.55 26.86
CA GLU A 159 0.14 -1.43 28.05
C GLU A 159 0.88 -2.73 27.73
N LEU A 160 0.76 -3.22 26.48
CA LEU A 160 1.52 -4.37 25.96
C LEU A 160 2.98 -4.02 25.61
N GLY A 161 3.37 -2.74 25.72
CA GLY A 161 4.71 -2.26 25.46
C GLY A 161 4.98 -1.84 24.01
N PHE A 162 3.93 -1.74 23.17
CA PHE A 162 4.12 -1.26 21.79
C PHE A 162 4.26 0.26 21.73
N THR A 163 5.17 0.71 20.89
CA THR A 163 5.21 2.11 20.44
C THR A 163 4.26 2.28 19.25
N VAL A 164 3.22 3.11 19.43
CA VAL A 164 2.24 3.38 18.35
C VAL A 164 2.66 4.63 17.57
N VAL A 165 2.82 4.51 16.26
CA VAL A 165 3.11 5.62 15.35
C VAL A 165 1.95 5.78 14.37
N ARG A 166 1.36 6.98 14.32
CA ARG A 166 0.24 7.30 13.40
C ARG A 166 0.67 8.34 12.38
N TRP A 167 0.09 8.22 11.18
CA TRP A 167 0.30 9.20 10.11
C TRP A 167 -0.88 9.21 9.14
N GLY A 168 -0.99 10.30 8.39
CA GLY A 168 -1.93 10.46 7.30
C GLY A 168 -1.24 10.86 6.00
N TRP A 169 -2.01 11.17 4.97
CA TRP A 169 -1.50 11.56 3.64
C TRP A 169 -0.49 12.72 3.68
N GLN A 170 -0.66 13.66 4.62
CA GLN A 170 0.23 14.82 4.71
C GLN A 170 1.63 14.43 5.19
N ASP A 171 1.72 13.41 6.05
CA ASP A 171 2.98 12.94 6.61
C ASP A 171 3.82 12.16 5.60
N LEU A 172 3.22 11.68 4.51
CA LEU A 172 3.94 11.04 3.40
C LEU A 172 4.67 12.04 2.50
N ARG A 173 4.70 13.31 2.88
CA ARG A 173 5.43 14.36 2.18
C ARG A 173 6.75 14.67 2.89
N GLY A 174 7.87 14.58 2.16
CA GLY A 174 9.19 14.87 2.72
C GLY A 174 9.71 13.79 3.68
N GLU A 175 10.67 14.12 4.53
CA GLU A 175 11.46 13.18 5.33
C GLU A 175 11.00 13.00 6.79
N ALA A 176 10.07 13.82 7.27
CA ALA A 176 9.74 13.88 8.70
C ALA A 176 9.24 12.53 9.26
N LEU A 177 8.36 11.84 8.54
CA LEU A 177 7.87 10.52 8.97
C LEU A 177 9.00 9.48 8.96
N ALA A 178 9.84 9.47 7.93
CA ALA A 178 10.96 8.53 7.84
C ALA A 178 11.96 8.72 8.97
N GLN A 179 12.28 9.97 9.32
CA GLN A 179 13.14 10.29 10.47
C GLN A 179 12.52 9.83 11.79
N ARG A 180 11.22 10.07 11.98
CA ARG A 180 10.48 9.62 13.16
C ARG A 180 10.50 8.09 13.28
N LEU A 181 10.21 7.38 12.17
CA LEU A 181 10.23 5.91 12.14
C LEU A 181 11.63 5.37 12.41
N ARG A 182 12.66 5.87 11.74
CA ARG A 182 14.05 5.41 11.98
C ARG A 182 14.46 5.56 13.46
N ARG A 183 14.03 6.63 14.13
CA ARG A 183 14.33 6.87 15.55
C ARG A 183 13.71 5.82 16.48
N VAL A 184 12.49 5.38 16.19
CA VAL A 184 11.78 4.40 17.04
C VAL A 184 12.09 2.95 16.63
N LEU A 185 12.69 2.74 15.46
CA LEU A 185 13.09 1.42 14.96
C LEU A 185 14.55 1.08 15.28
N ALA A 186 15.35 2.06 15.73
CA ALA A 186 16.73 1.85 16.14
C ALA A 186 16.80 1.18 17.50
#